data_339fcb5885351730536a360f0276c196
#
_entry.id   339fcb5885351730536a360f0276c196
#
_cell.length_a   1.000
_cell.length_b   1.000
_cell.length_c   1.000
_cell.angle_alpha   90.00
_cell.angle_beta   90.00
_cell.angle_gamma   90.00
#
_symmetry.space_group_name_H-M   'P 1'
#
loop_
_entity.id
_entity.type
_entity.pdbx_description
1 polymer ?
#
loop_
_entity_poly.entity_id
_entity_poly.type
_entity_poly.pdbx_seq_one_letter_code
_entity_poly.pdbx_strand_id
1 'polypeptide(L)'
;GPYNARQIQVPVQVSQMKRPSGRAADQLRSIRITRNYTKHAEGSVLVEFGDTKVICTASIEEKVPPFLKGKGTGWVTAEYAMLPRATHDRSPRESVKGKQGGRTLEIQRLVGRALRAVIDTSRLGERTIWIDCDVIQADGGTRTASITGSFIALADAVSVLTKRELVKVNP
;
A
#
# COMPACT_ATOMS: atom_id res chain seq x y z
N GLY A 1 14.44 1.73 -20.66
CA GLY A 1 13.69 0.64 -21.26
C GLY A 1 12.21 0.78 -21.01
N PRO A 2 11.31 0.21 -21.82
CA PRO A 2 9.88 0.37 -21.62
C PRO A 2 9.45 -0.27 -20.31
N TYR A 3 8.79 0.49 -19.44
CA TYR A 3 8.20 -0.01 -18.21
C TYR A 3 7.04 -0.96 -18.57
N ASN A 4 7.27 -2.25 -18.41
CA ASN A 4 6.21 -3.24 -18.55
C ASN A 4 5.33 -3.22 -17.29
N ALA A 5 4.25 -2.45 -17.35
CA ALA A 5 3.18 -2.54 -16.37
C ALA A 5 2.50 -3.91 -16.53
N ARG A 6 2.82 -4.87 -15.67
CA ARG A 6 2.15 -6.17 -15.67
C ARG A 6 0.85 -6.04 -14.89
N GLN A 7 -0.26 -6.16 -15.59
CA GLN A 7 -1.58 -6.28 -14.97
C GLN A 7 -1.80 -7.73 -14.53
N ILE A 8 -2.13 -7.91 -13.27
CA ILE A 8 -2.51 -9.21 -12.73
C ILE A 8 -3.99 -9.12 -12.38
N GLN A 9 -4.81 -9.91 -13.06
CA GLN A 9 -6.21 -10.10 -12.70
C GLN A 9 -6.36 -11.35 -11.86
N VAL A 10 -6.96 -11.21 -10.70
CA VAL A 10 -7.28 -12.34 -9.83
C VAL A 10 -8.79 -12.47 -9.76
N PRO A 11 -9.39 -13.43 -10.48
CA PRO A 11 -10.81 -13.73 -10.30
C PRO A 11 -10.99 -14.57 -9.05
N VAL A 12 -11.87 -14.14 -8.16
CA VAL A 12 -12.23 -14.92 -6.98
C VAL A 12 -13.74 -15.16 -7.02
N GLN A 13 -14.13 -16.41 -7.06
CA GLN A 13 -15.53 -16.83 -7.06
C GLN A 13 -15.89 -17.54 -5.76
N VAL A 14 -16.99 -17.19 -5.18
CA VAL A 14 -17.62 -17.90 -4.07
C VAL A 14 -19.14 -17.64 -4.05
N SER A 15 -19.97 -18.63 -3.70
CA SER A 15 -21.43 -18.82 -3.87
C SER A 15 -22.53 -17.74 -3.51
N GLN A 16 -23.74 -18.01 -3.43
CA GLN A 16 -24.98 -17.42 -3.97
C GLN A 16 -25.86 -16.51 -3.09
N MET A 17 -25.38 -15.50 -2.32
CA MET A 17 -26.26 -14.46 -1.77
C MET A 17 -25.97 -13.08 -2.38
N LYS A 18 -27.01 -12.42 -2.94
CA LYS A 18 -26.82 -11.11 -3.59
C LYS A 18 -26.71 -9.97 -2.57
N ARG A 19 -25.68 -9.13 -2.70
CA ARG A 19 -25.49 -7.89 -1.94
C ARG A 19 -26.23 -6.73 -2.62
N PRO A 20 -26.46 -5.59 -1.91
CA PRO A 20 -27.08 -4.40 -2.51
C PRO A 20 -26.39 -3.89 -3.78
N SER A 21 -25.12 -4.19 -3.98
CA SER A 21 -24.36 -3.86 -5.19
C SER A 21 -24.60 -4.81 -6.37
N GLY A 22 -25.55 -5.78 -6.26
CA GLY A 22 -25.84 -6.76 -7.29
C GLY A 22 -24.88 -7.95 -7.34
N ARG A 23 -23.87 -8.01 -6.46
CA ARG A 23 -22.95 -9.15 -6.34
C ARG A 23 -23.55 -10.19 -5.41
N ALA A 24 -23.28 -11.47 -5.67
CA ALA A 24 -23.55 -12.53 -4.71
C ALA A 24 -22.73 -12.30 -3.43
N ALA A 25 -23.21 -12.73 -2.25
CA ALA A 25 -22.56 -12.48 -0.96
C ALA A 25 -21.12 -13.04 -0.90
N ASP A 26 -20.84 -14.01 -1.72
CA ASP A 26 -19.58 -14.70 -1.86
C ASP A 26 -18.83 -14.35 -3.16
N GLN A 27 -19.32 -13.41 -3.96
CA GLN A 27 -18.53 -12.76 -5.01
C GLN A 27 -17.70 -11.64 -4.39
N LEU A 28 -16.39 -11.86 -4.32
CA LEU A 28 -15.46 -10.79 -4.05
C LEU A 28 -15.50 -9.79 -5.21
N ARG A 29 -15.19 -8.52 -4.93
CA ARG A 29 -14.98 -7.52 -5.97
C ARG A 29 -13.88 -8.00 -6.90
N SER A 30 -13.97 -7.69 -8.19
CA SER A 30 -12.87 -7.93 -9.10
C SER A 30 -11.64 -7.16 -8.60
N ILE A 31 -10.52 -7.86 -8.52
CA ILE A 31 -9.25 -7.29 -8.09
C ILE A 31 -8.37 -7.14 -9.32
N ARG A 32 -7.89 -5.93 -9.55
CA ARG A 32 -6.88 -5.64 -10.56
C ARG A 32 -5.67 -5.00 -9.89
N ILE A 33 -4.49 -5.52 -10.17
CA ILE A 33 -3.24 -5.01 -9.63
C ILE A 33 -2.34 -4.66 -10.79
N THR A 34 -1.90 -3.39 -10.86
CA THR A 34 -0.95 -2.91 -11.85
C THR A 34 0.33 -2.53 -11.13
N ARG A 35 1.37 -3.33 -11.29
CA ARG A 35 2.69 -3.09 -10.72
C ARG A 35 3.51 -2.16 -11.61
N ASN A 36 4.52 -1.51 -11.03
CA ASN A 36 5.34 -0.52 -11.72
C ASN A 36 4.49 0.59 -12.35
N TYR A 37 3.50 1.04 -11.59
CA TYR A 37 2.53 2.01 -12.06
C TYR A 37 3.14 3.40 -12.26
N THR A 38 4.02 3.81 -11.34
CA THR A 38 4.84 5.01 -11.47
C THR A 38 6.32 4.63 -11.48
N LYS A 39 7.18 5.50 -11.96
CA LYS A 39 8.58 5.11 -12.27
C LYS A 39 9.62 5.41 -11.19
N HIS A 40 9.31 6.29 -10.24
CA HIS A 40 10.34 6.79 -9.31
C HIS A 40 10.47 5.95 -8.03
N ALA A 41 9.37 5.49 -7.46
CA ALA A 41 9.40 4.68 -6.25
C ALA A 41 9.91 3.27 -6.54
N GLU A 42 10.61 2.66 -5.58
CA GLU A 42 11.12 1.30 -5.69
C GLU A 42 9.98 0.26 -5.79
N GLY A 43 8.86 0.52 -5.11
CA GLY A 43 7.62 -0.21 -5.31
C GLY A 43 6.51 0.75 -5.70
N SER A 44 5.69 0.39 -6.68
CA SER A 44 4.58 1.24 -7.13
C SER A 44 3.47 0.39 -7.70
N VAL A 45 2.28 0.51 -7.11
CA VAL A 45 1.14 -0.36 -7.44
C VAL A 45 -0.13 0.48 -7.50
N LEU A 46 -0.91 0.29 -8.56
CA LEU A 46 -2.32 0.66 -8.57
C LEU A 46 -3.13 -0.58 -8.22
N VAL A 47 -3.90 -0.51 -7.14
CA VAL A 47 -4.84 -1.55 -6.73
C VAL A 47 -6.26 -1.09 -7.03
N GLU A 48 -7.02 -1.96 -7.69
CA GLU A 48 -8.43 -1.72 -7.95
C GLU A 48 -9.25 -2.87 -7.35
N PHE A 49 -10.11 -2.54 -6.39
CA PHE A 49 -11.12 -3.44 -5.84
C PHE A 49 -12.48 -2.95 -6.32
N GLY A 50 -12.98 -3.55 -7.40
CA GLY A 50 -14.15 -2.99 -8.09
C GLY A 50 -13.85 -1.56 -8.52
N ASP A 51 -14.66 -0.61 -8.06
CA ASP A 51 -14.50 0.82 -8.35
C ASP A 51 -13.58 1.54 -7.36
N THR A 52 -13.13 0.88 -6.30
CA THR A 52 -12.15 1.45 -5.39
C THR A 52 -10.77 1.37 -6.00
N LYS A 53 -10.05 2.51 -6.05
CA LYS A 53 -8.72 2.63 -6.63
C LYS A 53 -7.78 3.31 -5.67
N VAL A 54 -6.66 2.65 -5.39
CA VAL A 54 -5.63 3.15 -4.48
C VAL A 54 -4.26 3.01 -5.13
N ILE A 55 -3.47 4.08 -5.12
CA ILE A 55 -2.04 4.00 -5.47
C ILE A 55 -1.26 3.75 -4.18
N CYS A 56 -0.43 2.71 -4.19
CA CYS A 56 0.48 2.40 -3.09
C CYS A 56 1.90 2.44 -3.60
N THR A 57 2.74 3.23 -2.93
CA THR A 57 4.18 3.31 -3.26
C THR A 57 5.02 2.93 -2.06
N ALA A 58 6.19 2.35 -2.34
CA ALA A 58 7.20 2.03 -1.35
C ALA A 58 8.50 2.73 -1.73
N SER A 59 9.00 3.57 -0.84
CA SER A 59 10.23 4.35 -1.03
C SER A 59 11.26 3.93 0.01
N ILE A 60 12.49 3.66 -0.43
CA ILE A 60 13.59 3.25 0.43
C ILE A 60 14.39 4.48 0.82
N GLU A 61 14.62 4.64 2.12
CA GLU A 61 15.44 5.71 2.69
C GLU A 61 16.56 5.09 3.52
N GLU A 62 17.80 5.54 3.29
CA GLU A 62 19.01 4.99 3.94
C GLU A 62 19.23 5.57 5.35
N LYS A 63 18.16 5.71 6.11
CA LYS A 63 18.19 6.10 7.53
C LYS A 63 17.00 5.53 8.27
N VAL A 64 17.10 5.48 9.58
CA VAL A 64 16.03 5.00 10.47
C VAL A 64 15.62 6.10 11.44
N PRO A 65 14.42 6.00 12.05
CA PRO A 65 14.02 6.90 13.13
C PRO A 65 15.05 6.89 14.27
N PRO A 66 15.13 7.99 15.05
CA PRO A 66 16.13 8.08 16.13
C PRO A 66 16.11 6.92 17.14
N PHE A 67 14.93 6.35 17.42
CA PHE A 67 14.80 5.23 18.36
C PHE A 67 15.44 3.93 17.89
N LEU A 68 15.78 3.80 16.59
CA LEU A 68 16.45 2.65 15.99
C LEU A 68 17.89 2.92 15.57
N LYS A 69 18.34 4.15 15.69
CA LYS A 69 19.70 4.53 15.28
C LYS A 69 20.75 3.72 16.05
N GLY A 70 21.68 3.10 15.31
CA GLY A 70 22.74 2.27 15.86
C GLY A 70 22.33 0.85 16.24
N LYS A 71 21.09 0.46 16.02
CA LYS A 71 20.58 -0.88 16.38
C LYS A 71 20.70 -1.92 15.27
N GLY A 72 21.05 -1.50 14.04
CA GLY A 72 21.20 -2.41 12.91
C GLY A 72 19.91 -2.95 12.34
N THR A 73 18.76 -2.44 12.76
CA THR A 73 17.44 -2.85 12.28
C THR A 73 16.79 -1.77 11.44
N GLY A 74 15.93 -2.18 10.51
CA GLY A 74 15.15 -1.28 9.70
C GLY A 74 13.76 -0.99 10.26
N TRP A 75 13.01 -0.22 9.51
CA TRP A 75 11.65 0.19 9.87
C TRP A 75 10.77 0.25 8.64
N VAL A 76 9.49 0.00 8.83
CA VAL A 76 8.46 0.22 7.82
C VAL A 76 7.39 1.10 8.44
N THR A 77 7.05 2.17 7.76
CA THR A 77 6.02 3.10 8.18
C THR A 77 5.07 3.39 7.02
N ALA A 78 3.86 3.81 7.31
CA ALA A 78 2.83 4.05 6.31
C ALA A 78 2.12 5.37 6.55
N GLU A 79 1.84 6.06 5.46
CA GLU A 79 0.93 7.20 5.41
C GLU A 79 -0.25 6.88 4.50
N TYR A 80 -1.37 7.48 4.78
CA TYR A 80 -2.62 7.29 4.04
C TYR A 80 -3.27 8.64 3.79
N ALA A 81 -3.70 8.85 2.57
CA ALA A 81 -4.45 10.04 2.20
C ALA A 81 -5.54 9.68 1.19
N MET A 82 -6.51 10.55 1.08
CA MET A 82 -7.61 10.41 0.12
C MET A 82 -7.68 11.68 -0.71
N LEU A 83 -7.73 11.55 -2.04
CA LEU A 83 -7.94 12.71 -2.90
C LEU A 83 -9.30 13.34 -2.59
N PRO A 84 -9.42 14.69 -2.69
CA PRO A 84 -10.67 15.38 -2.36
C PRO A 84 -11.90 14.85 -3.10
N ARG A 85 -11.73 14.40 -4.35
CA ARG A 85 -12.82 13.85 -5.15
C ARG A 85 -12.72 12.33 -5.32
N ALA A 86 -12.02 11.66 -4.41
CA ALA A 86 -12.11 10.21 -4.30
C ALA A 86 -13.53 9.78 -3.88
N THR A 87 -14.27 10.65 -3.23
CA THR A 87 -15.63 10.45 -2.76
C THR A 87 -16.64 11.20 -3.64
N HIS A 88 -17.92 10.87 -3.48
CA HIS A 88 -19.01 11.49 -4.23
C HIS A 88 -19.06 13.02 -4.07
N ASP A 89 -18.85 13.50 -2.84
CA ASP A 89 -18.70 14.93 -2.54
C ASP A 89 -17.24 15.27 -2.28
N ARG A 90 -16.85 16.53 -2.50
CA ARG A 90 -15.47 16.96 -2.25
C ARG A 90 -15.16 16.96 -0.76
N SER A 91 -14.16 16.18 -0.37
CA SER A 91 -13.59 16.20 0.97
C SER A 91 -12.42 17.20 1.02
N PRO A 92 -12.34 18.07 2.03
CA PRO A 92 -11.19 18.97 2.18
C PRO A 92 -9.87 18.20 2.35
N ARG A 93 -8.78 18.79 1.85
CA ARG A 93 -7.45 18.22 2.09
C ARG A 93 -7.06 18.36 3.55
N GLU A 94 -6.70 17.27 4.20
CA GLU A 94 -6.30 17.28 5.62
C GLU A 94 -5.03 18.11 5.87
N SER A 95 -4.10 18.13 4.92
CA SER A 95 -2.88 18.93 5.00
C SER A 95 -3.16 20.44 5.13
N VAL A 96 -4.23 20.93 4.52
CA VAL A 96 -4.65 22.33 4.62
C VAL A 96 -5.27 22.63 5.99
N LYS A 97 -5.91 21.65 6.61
CA LYS A 97 -6.50 21.77 7.95
C LYS A 97 -5.45 21.70 9.07
N GLY A 98 -4.21 21.33 8.78
CA GLY A 98 -3.12 21.27 9.73
C GLY A 98 -3.07 20.03 10.60
N LYS A 99 -4.06 19.13 10.57
CA LYS A 99 -4.04 17.85 11.27
C LYS A 99 -4.84 16.78 10.51
N GLN A 100 -4.42 15.54 10.70
CA GLN A 100 -5.09 14.37 10.13
C GLN A 100 -6.30 13.97 10.99
N GLY A 101 -7.34 13.49 10.33
CA GLY A 101 -8.51 12.93 11.00
C GLY A 101 -8.23 11.59 11.67
N GLY A 102 -9.09 11.20 12.61
CA GLY A 102 -8.96 9.94 13.35
C GLY A 102 -8.96 8.71 12.45
N ARG A 103 -9.79 8.71 11.40
CA ARG A 103 -9.84 7.61 10.42
C ARG A 103 -8.53 7.46 9.65
N THR A 104 -7.94 8.54 9.20
CA THR A 104 -6.65 8.53 8.51
C THR A 104 -5.55 7.96 9.38
N LEU A 105 -5.46 8.41 10.63
CA LEU A 105 -4.49 7.92 11.61
C LEU A 105 -4.70 6.43 11.92
N GLU A 106 -5.95 5.99 12.08
CA GLU A 106 -6.29 4.57 12.31
C GLU A 106 -5.80 3.71 11.15
N ILE A 107 -6.09 4.11 9.91
CA ILE A 107 -5.70 3.34 8.73
C ILE A 107 -4.17 3.31 8.58
N GLN A 108 -3.49 4.42 8.80
CA GLN A 108 -2.03 4.46 8.78
C GLN A 108 -1.41 3.48 9.77
N ARG A 109 -1.91 3.44 10.99
CA ARG A 109 -1.45 2.52 12.04
C ARG A 109 -1.74 1.06 11.66
N LEU A 110 -2.93 0.80 11.10
CA LEU A 110 -3.32 -0.54 10.68
C LEU A 110 -2.41 -1.06 9.56
N VAL A 111 -2.17 -0.26 8.54
CA VAL A 111 -1.28 -0.63 7.42
C VAL A 111 0.13 -0.85 7.94
N GLY A 112 0.67 0.07 8.70
CA GLY A 112 2.03 -0.06 9.27
C GLY A 112 2.20 -1.32 10.11
N ARG A 113 1.24 -1.63 10.98
CA ARG A 113 1.28 -2.86 11.80
C ARG A 113 1.20 -4.11 10.96
N ALA A 114 0.30 -4.14 9.97
CA ALA A 114 0.14 -5.29 9.09
C ALA A 114 1.43 -5.61 8.33
N LEU A 115 2.11 -4.58 7.83
CA LEU A 115 3.36 -4.73 7.10
C LEU A 115 4.50 -5.17 8.02
N ARG A 116 4.62 -4.56 9.21
CA ARG A 116 5.65 -4.95 10.18
C ARG A 116 5.48 -6.38 10.70
N ALA A 117 4.27 -6.92 10.66
CA ALA A 117 4.00 -8.30 11.06
C ALA A 117 4.50 -9.34 10.04
N VAL A 118 4.69 -8.96 8.79
CA VAL A 118 5.07 -9.88 7.70
C VAL A 118 6.50 -9.69 7.20
N ILE A 119 7.20 -8.66 7.65
CA ILE A 119 8.59 -8.41 7.27
C ILE A 119 9.51 -8.57 8.48
N ASP A 120 10.68 -9.16 8.24
CA ASP A 120 11.74 -9.19 9.26
C ASP A 120 12.60 -7.94 9.14
N THR A 121 12.30 -6.92 9.94
CA THR A 121 13.00 -5.64 9.90
C THR A 121 14.47 -5.75 10.32
N SER A 122 14.85 -6.80 11.06
CA SER A 122 16.25 -7.05 11.42
C SER A 122 17.13 -7.32 10.21
N ARG A 123 16.53 -7.75 9.09
CA ARG A 123 17.24 -8.06 7.84
C ARG A 123 17.29 -6.90 6.85
N LEU A 124 16.60 -5.79 7.15
CA LEU A 124 16.61 -4.60 6.30
C LEU A 124 17.91 -3.77 6.41
N GLY A 125 18.68 -3.95 7.49
CA GLY A 125 19.70 -2.99 7.86
C GLY A 125 19.05 -1.67 8.30
N GLU A 126 19.83 -0.65 8.58
CA GLU A 126 19.29 0.66 8.99
C GLU A 126 18.70 1.42 7.81
N ARG A 127 17.56 0.96 7.36
CA ARG A 127 16.76 1.56 6.28
C ARG A 127 15.33 1.70 6.72
N THR A 128 14.66 2.73 6.23
CA THR A 128 13.22 2.90 6.37
C THR A 128 12.57 2.68 5.00
N ILE A 129 11.50 1.90 4.98
CA ILE A 129 10.63 1.83 3.82
C ILE A 129 9.36 2.61 4.14
N TRP A 130 9.14 3.66 3.37
CA TRP A 130 7.97 4.51 3.45
C TRP A 130 6.90 3.97 2.51
N ILE A 131 5.75 3.64 3.08
CA ILE A 131 4.59 3.25 2.30
C ILE A 131 3.64 4.44 2.25
N ASP A 132 3.27 4.84 1.05
CA ASP A 132 2.28 5.88 0.82
C ASP A 132 1.08 5.29 0.11
N CYS A 133 -0.10 5.44 0.71
CA CYS A 133 -1.36 5.01 0.14
C CYS A 133 -2.21 6.23 -0.20
N ASP A 134 -2.52 6.40 -1.47
CA ASP A 134 -3.33 7.50 -1.97
C ASP A 134 -4.59 6.96 -2.64
N VAL A 135 -5.73 7.20 -2.02
CA VAL A 135 -7.02 6.78 -2.55
C VAL A 135 -7.45 7.74 -3.65
N ILE A 136 -7.57 7.23 -4.87
CA ILE A 136 -8.01 8.01 -6.03
C ILE A 136 -9.53 7.99 -6.13
N GLN A 137 -10.14 6.85 -5.84
CA GLN A 137 -11.57 6.64 -5.89
C GLN A 137 -11.97 5.66 -4.78
N ALA A 138 -12.92 6.07 -3.96
CA ALA A 138 -13.40 5.28 -2.83
C ALA A 138 -14.83 4.79 -3.10
N ASP A 139 -14.99 3.47 -3.15
CA ASP A 139 -16.28 2.80 -3.25
C ASP A 139 -16.31 1.58 -2.32
N GLY A 140 -15.96 1.82 -1.05
CA GLY A 140 -15.83 0.79 -0.03
C GLY A 140 -14.54 -0.04 -0.17
N GLY A 141 -14.02 -0.54 0.95
CA GLY A 141 -12.85 -1.41 0.98
C GLY A 141 -11.52 -0.71 0.76
N THR A 142 -11.43 0.60 0.97
CA THR A 142 -10.16 1.35 0.83
C THR A 142 -9.09 0.83 1.80
N ARG A 143 -9.49 0.43 2.99
CA ARG A 143 -8.60 -0.14 4.01
C ARG A 143 -7.95 -1.43 3.52
N THR A 144 -8.75 -2.38 3.04
CA THR A 144 -8.28 -3.66 2.50
C THR A 144 -7.44 -3.47 1.23
N ALA A 145 -7.87 -2.59 0.32
CA ALA A 145 -7.13 -2.27 -0.89
C ALA A 145 -5.77 -1.66 -0.56
N SER A 146 -5.71 -0.76 0.42
CA SER A 146 -4.47 -0.13 0.87
C SER A 146 -3.50 -1.16 1.46
N ILE A 147 -3.97 -2.09 2.28
CA ILE A 147 -3.13 -3.16 2.85
C ILE A 147 -2.59 -4.05 1.73
N THR A 148 -3.45 -4.50 0.83
CA THR A 148 -3.05 -5.37 -0.29
C THR A 148 -2.03 -4.70 -1.21
N GLY A 149 -2.29 -3.48 -1.63
CA GLY A 149 -1.38 -2.72 -2.49
C GLY A 149 -0.07 -2.40 -1.79
N SER A 150 -0.11 -2.06 -0.51
CA SER A 150 1.08 -1.79 0.30
C SER A 150 1.96 -3.02 0.43
N PHE A 151 1.37 -4.19 0.65
CA PHE A 151 2.12 -5.45 0.72
C PHE A 151 2.88 -5.73 -0.59
N ILE A 152 2.23 -5.54 -1.73
CA ILE A 152 2.85 -5.76 -3.04
C ILE A 152 3.94 -4.72 -3.31
N ALA A 153 3.69 -3.45 -3.01
CA ALA A 153 4.69 -2.39 -3.15
C ALA A 153 5.90 -2.64 -2.27
N LEU A 154 5.69 -3.08 -1.02
CA LEU A 154 6.75 -3.47 -0.09
C LEU A 154 7.58 -4.63 -0.65
N ALA A 155 6.93 -5.67 -1.14
CA ALA A 155 7.61 -6.83 -1.73
C ALA A 155 8.47 -6.42 -2.92
N ASP A 156 7.98 -5.53 -3.77
CA ASP A 156 8.75 -5.02 -4.91
C ASP A 156 9.96 -4.19 -4.46
N ALA A 157 9.82 -3.36 -3.42
CA ALA A 157 10.93 -2.60 -2.87
C ALA A 157 12.00 -3.50 -2.24
N VAL A 158 11.59 -4.52 -1.49
CA VAL A 158 12.51 -5.52 -0.93
C VAL A 158 13.22 -6.27 -2.04
N SER A 159 12.54 -6.59 -3.12
CA SER A 159 13.16 -7.21 -4.31
C SER A 159 14.24 -6.34 -4.93
N VAL A 160 14.06 -5.02 -4.95
CA VAL A 160 15.09 -4.07 -5.39
C VAL A 160 16.33 -4.14 -4.49
N LEU A 161 16.14 -4.16 -3.16
CA LEU A 161 17.25 -4.29 -2.21
C LEU A 161 18.01 -5.60 -2.41
N THR A 162 17.30 -6.69 -2.61
CA THR A 162 17.89 -8.01 -2.84
C THR A 162 18.70 -8.03 -4.14
N LYS A 163 18.18 -7.46 -5.22
CA LYS A 163 18.86 -7.37 -6.51
C LYS A 163 20.11 -6.49 -6.47
N ARG A 164 20.12 -5.46 -5.61
CA ARG A 164 21.28 -4.59 -5.40
C ARG A 164 22.28 -5.21 -4.41
N GLU A 165 22.02 -6.42 -3.91
CA GLU A 165 22.85 -7.12 -2.92
C GLU A 165 23.03 -6.33 -1.61
N LEU A 166 22.11 -5.42 -1.31
CA LEU A 166 22.13 -4.62 -0.07
C LEU A 166 21.58 -5.39 1.12
N VAL A 167 20.78 -6.44 0.85
CA VAL A 167 20.30 -7.41 1.83
C VAL A 167 20.59 -8.81 1.30
N LYS A 168 21.08 -9.72 2.15
CA LYS A 168 21.51 -11.07 1.74
C LYS A 168 20.37 -12.07 1.67
N VAL A 169 19.33 -11.85 2.45
CA VAL A 169 18.15 -12.71 2.58
C VAL A 169 16.92 -11.85 2.49
N ASN A 170 15.91 -12.34 1.80
CA ASN A 170 14.64 -11.65 1.66
C ASN A 170 13.99 -11.43 3.04
N PRO A 171 13.86 -10.18 3.50
CA PRO A 171 13.20 -9.87 4.75
C PRO A 171 11.71 -10.13 4.69
#